data_c6b534cc60693b17d90339085e87e0a7
#
_entry.id   c6b534cc60693b17d90339085e87e0a7
#
_cell.length_a   1.000
_cell.length_b   1.000
_cell.length_c   1.000
_cell.angle_alpha   90.00
_cell.angle_beta   90.00
_cell.angle_gamma   90.00
#
_symmetry.space_group_name_H-M   'P 1'
#
loop_
_entity.id
_entity.type
_entity.pdbx_description
1 polymer ?
#
loop_
_entity_poly.entity_id
_entity_poly.type
_entity_poly.pdbx_seq_one_letter_code
_entity_poly.pdbx_strand_id
1 'polypeptide(L)'
;MNSISIKKHFAFLLFFAFVLVGCAGGGDDIIETSESSSASLSNFSFKKADNADMSTSSTGVTSGNLIYITVPEDINLKSIVPSFSIPKGATATINGQPVESSYTPCDFTSTTKIVVTSQNGKAAKSYTILAKNGDPVIDGLVYSFMLKHDVPGVSVAISKDEETVYKGGYGFAVVDSEQRVTPQTLFRLASMSKQQTTLAIMNLYEAGLLDINANVFGKGGILEQQFGTNVQANVDKVTVKHLLQHTGGWASDPIYISASTTLDQRIADMVQNKALKYAPGSTYDYSNFGFCVLGKIIEVVSGKDYETYLKETVHKKAGISNIFVGKNDLLERRSNECQYYGQGGKNAYGNNVELSKAAGGMIASTEELMKLMAYIDYGTKVPDMFKKETLDMMYTPLENVVNTSGNSYKKYAMGWRTEYPNYPDWATFHGGTLAGVATIWARSNDNVNGVVLCNSRSYDTSSDMDADMWHMLEDIQAMF
;
A
#
# COMPACT_ATOMS: atom_id res chain seq x y z
N MET A 1 18.43 -11.63 -8.44
CA MET A 1 19.28 -10.46 -8.71
C MET A 1 18.85 -9.82 -10.01
N ASN A 2 17.82 -9.02 -10.03
CA ASN A 2 17.49 -8.10 -11.12
C ASN A 2 16.70 -6.96 -10.50
N SER A 3 17.39 -5.86 -10.20
CA SER A 3 16.78 -4.58 -9.94
C SER A 3 16.36 -4.00 -11.28
N ILE A 4 15.09 -4.00 -11.59
CA ILE A 4 14.58 -3.30 -12.77
C ILE A 4 14.46 -1.83 -12.41
N SER A 5 15.51 -1.08 -12.83
CA SER A 5 15.46 0.39 -12.82
C SER A 5 14.67 0.84 -14.04
N ILE A 6 13.50 1.40 -13.85
CA ILE A 6 12.67 2.00 -14.90
C ILE A 6 13.29 3.32 -15.44
N LYS A 7 14.36 3.80 -14.83
CA LYS A 7 15.12 4.96 -15.30
C LYS A 7 16.39 4.54 -16.01
N LYS A 8 16.33 4.17 -17.26
CA LYS A 8 17.43 4.27 -18.22
C LYS A 8 16.90 4.22 -19.64
N HIS A 9 16.89 5.36 -20.29
CA HIS A 9 17.47 5.65 -21.62
C HIS A 9 17.01 7.04 -22.09
N PHE A 10 17.60 8.08 -21.50
CA PHE A 10 17.77 9.34 -22.21
C PHE A 10 19.24 9.45 -22.61
N ALA A 11 19.56 8.92 -23.78
CA ALA A 11 20.80 9.25 -24.45
C ALA A 11 20.58 10.55 -25.23
N PHE A 12 21.18 11.64 -24.76
CA PHE A 12 21.32 12.87 -25.51
C PHE A 12 22.35 12.64 -26.63
N LEU A 13 21.90 12.52 -27.86
CA LEU A 13 22.75 12.63 -29.03
C LEU A 13 22.72 14.09 -29.52
N LEU A 14 23.78 14.82 -29.19
CA LEU A 14 24.09 16.09 -29.82
C LEU A 14 24.53 15.82 -31.27
N PHE A 15 23.74 16.21 -32.24
CA PHE A 15 24.18 16.30 -33.63
C PHE A 15 24.75 17.69 -33.88
N PHE A 16 26.07 17.73 -34.14
CA PHE A 16 26.74 18.89 -34.73
C PHE A 16 26.34 19.01 -36.19
N ALA A 17 25.68 20.12 -36.55
CA ALA A 17 25.42 20.47 -37.92
C ALA A 17 26.68 21.14 -38.53
N PHE A 18 27.29 20.46 -39.50
CA PHE A 18 28.26 21.11 -40.43
C PHE A 18 27.49 21.80 -41.52
N VAL A 19 27.63 23.12 -41.58
CA VAL A 19 27.17 23.91 -42.69
C VAL A 19 28.25 23.90 -43.77
N LEU A 20 28.00 23.30 -44.93
CA LEU A 20 28.75 23.51 -46.14
C LEU A 20 27.95 24.41 -47.06
N VAL A 21 28.48 25.60 -47.30
CA VAL A 21 28.02 26.53 -48.34
C VAL A 21 28.65 26.12 -49.64
N GLY A 22 27.84 25.77 -50.63
CA GLY A 22 28.26 25.55 -51.99
C GLY A 22 27.27 26.18 -52.96
N CYS A 23 27.78 27.00 -53.90
CA CYS A 23 27.02 27.84 -54.81
C CYS A 23 26.36 27.10 -55.99
N ALA A 24 25.18 27.58 -56.32
CA ALA A 24 24.52 27.79 -57.63
C ALA A 24 24.56 26.72 -58.73
N GLY A 25 23.37 26.23 -59.03
CA GLY A 25 22.99 25.61 -60.31
C GLY A 25 21.48 25.39 -60.30
N GLY A 26 20.75 26.11 -61.17
CA GLY A 26 19.29 25.99 -61.28
C GLY A 26 18.86 24.62 -61.79
N GLY A 27 18.01 23.98 -61.04
CA GLY A 27 17.26 22.80 -61.38
C GLY A 27 15.98 22.84 -60.54
N ASP A 28 14.86 22.43 -61.10
CA ASP A 28 13.58 22.37 -60.43
C ASP A 28 13.74 21.57 -59.14
N ASP A 29 13.71 22.26 -57.98
CA ASP A 29 13.74 21.65 -56.67
C ASP A 29 12.45 20.87 -56.46
N ILE A 30 12.51 19.57 -56.74
CA ILE A 30 11.61 18.60 -56.13
C ILE A 30 11.94 18.68 -54.63
N ILE A 31 11.14 19.43 -53.89
CA ILE A 31 11.15 19.35 -52.41
C ILE A 31 10.75 17.91 -52.05
N GLU A 32 11.72 16.99 -51.93
CA GLU A 32 11.51 15.74 -51.23
C GLU A 32 11.17 16.10 -49.81
N THR A 33 9.88 16.23 -49.50
CA THR A 33 9.41 16.26 -48.14
C THR A 33 9.71 14.93 -47.51
N SER A 34 10.84 14.82 -46.78
CA SER A 34 11.21 13.58 -46.09
C SER A 34 10.05 13.21 -45.19
N GLU A 35 9.49 12.01 -45.42
CA GLU A 35 8.40 11.50 -44.59
C GLU A 35 8.79 11.45 -43.12
N SER A 36 7.89 11.87 -42.22
CA SER A 36 8.13 11.95 -40.79
C SER A 36 8.42 10.58 -40.17
N SER A 37 9.48 10.51 -39.35
CA SER A 37 9.80 9.34 -38.52
C SER A 37 9.17 9.39 -37.12
N SER A 38 8.34 10.40 -36.82
CA SER A 38 7.71 10.55 -35.51
C SER A 38 6.52 9.59 -35.34
N ALA A 39 6.47 8.90 -34.19
CA ALA A 39 5.43 7.94 -33.79
C ALA A 39 4.88 8.24 -32.40
N SER A 40 4.62 9.52 -32.09
CA SER A 40 4.10 9.94 -30.79
C SER A 40 2.58 9.92 -30.73
N LEU A 41 2.03 9.68 -29.52
CA LEU A 41 0.62 9.84 -29.17
C LEU A 41 0.49 10.96 -28.14
N SER A 42 -0.52 11.81 -28.28
CA SER A 42 -0.84 12.85 -27.31
C SER A 42 -2.36 13.09 -27.23
N ASN A 43 -2.80 13.82 -26.20
CA ASN A 43 -4.19 14.25 -26.00
C ASN A 43 -5.20 13.08 -26.04
N PHE A 44 -4.84 11.92 -25.48
CA PHE A 44 -5.77 10.79 -25.43
C PHE A 44 -6.95 11.11 -24.50
N SER A 45 -8.17 10.92 -25.01
CA SER A 45 -9.41 11.26 -24.29
C SER A 45 -10.59 10.47 -24.86
N PHE A 46 -11.67 10.36 -24.06
CA PHE A 46 -12.99 10.01 -24.54
C PHE A 46 -13.85 11.27 -24.50
N LYS A 47 -14.17 11.82 -25.66
CA LYS A 47 -14.91 13.09 -25.74
C LYS A 47 -16.41 12.81 -25.74
N LYS A 48 -17.17 13.64 -24.99
CA LYS A 48 -18.63 13.67 -25.04
C LYS A 48 -19.17 13.85 -26.46
N ALA A 49 -18.50 14.66 -27.28
CA ALA A 49 -18.92 14.91 -28.67
C ALA A 49 -18.88 13.65 -29.54
N ASP A 50 -17.98 12.71 -29.23
CA ASP A 50 -17.80 11.46 -29.96
C ASP A 50 -18.52 10.27 -29.32
N ASN A 51 -19.05 10.43 -28.07
CA ASN A 51 -19.67 9.37 -27.26
C ASN A 51 -20.95 9.93 -26.62
N ALA A 52 -22.10 9.66 -27.26
CA ALA A 52 -23.40 10.27 -26.89
C ALA A 52 -23.87 9.96 -25.45
N ASP A 53 -23.49 8.79 -24.92
CA ASP A 53 -23.86 8.35 -23.57
C ASP A 53 -23.05 9.06 -22.48
N MET A 54 -21.97 9.74 -22.81
CA MET A 54 -21.15 10.45 -21.84
C MET A 54 -21.73 11.81 -21.46
N SER A 55 -21.90 12.07 -20.16
CA SER A 55 -22.31 13.37 -19.62
C SER A 55 -21.21 14.43 -19.73
N THR A 56 -19.96 14.01 -19.59
CA THR A 56 -18.73 14.84 -19.66
C THR A 56 -17.62 14.10 -20.42
N SER A 57 -16.64 14.84 -20.94
CA SER A 57 -15.45 14.24 -21.53
C SER A 57 -14.48 13.75 -20.45
N SER A 58 -13.81 12.63 -20.69
CA SER A 58 -12.70 12.12 -19.85
C SER A 58 -11.37 12.31 -20.56
N THR A 59 -10.36 12.78 -19.84
CA THR A 59 -9.00 12.98 -20.36
C THR A 59 -8.04 11.99 -19.73
N GLY A 60 -7.21 11.35 -20.55
CA GLY A 60 -6.21 10.41 -20.07
C GLY A 60 -5.04 11.08 -19.35
N VAL A 61 -4.65 10.53 -18.22
CA VAL A 61 -3.44 10.91 -17.48
C VAL A 61 -2.30 10.02 -17.99
N THR A 62 -1.23 10.64 -18.51
CA THR A 62 -0.17 9.91 -19.24
C THR A 62 1.14 9.88 -18.43
N SER A 63 1.75 8.70 -18.31
CA SER A 63 3.12 8.51 -17.80
C SER A 63 3.91 7.61 -18.72
N GLY A 64 4.90 8.17 -19.40
CA GLY A 64 5.68 7.44 -20.38
C GLY A 64 4.80 6.85 -21.50
N ASN A 65 4.61 5.55 -21.48
CA ASN A 65 3.75 4.83 -22.42
C ASN A 65 2.44 4.32 -21.78
N LEU A 66 2.18 4.64 -20.51
CA LEU A 66 0.93 4.31 -19.83
C LEU A 66 -0.04 5.48 -19.90
N ILE A 67 -1.31 5.19 -20.14
CA ILE A 67 -2.41 6.15 -20.16
C ILE A 67 -3.51 5.60 -19.28
N TYR A 68 -3.78 6.29 -18.17
CA TYR A 68 -4.90 6.01 -17.29
C TYR A 68 -6.08 6.89 -17.66
N ILE A 69 -7.27 6.32 -17.78
CA ILE A 69 -8.46 7.11 -18.08
C ILE A 69 -9.69 6.54 -17.37
N THR A 70 -10.44 7.40 -16.70
CA THR A 70 -11.67 7.05 -15.99
C THR A 70 -12.86 7.64 -16.70
N VAL A 71 -13.92 6.85 -16.83
CA VAL A 71 -15.23 7.27 -17.29
C VAL A 71 -16.28 7.05 -16.18
N PRO A 72 -17.40 7.77 -16.18
CA PRO A 72 -18.51 7.50 -15.25
C PRO A 72 -18.94 6.03 -15.22
N GLU A 73 -19.50 5.60 -14.08
CA GLU A 73 -19.86 4.20 -13.79
C GLU A 73 -20.80 3.56 -14.83
N ASP A 74 -21.66 4.34 -15.45
CA ASP A 74 -22.68 3.90 -16.40
C ASP A 74 -22.20 3.79 -17.86
N ILE A 75 -20.96 4.17 -18.15
CA ILE A 75 -20.41 4.20 -19.51
C ILE A 75 -19.96 2.80 -19.97
N ASN A 76 -20.41 2.41 -21.15
CA ASN A 76 -20.05 1.12 -21.76
C ASN A 76 -18.65 1.17 -22.40
N LEU A 77 -17.66 0.60 -21.72
CA LEU A 77 -16.29 0.50 -22.24
C LEU A 77 -16.09 -0.46 -23.42
N LYS A 78 -17.10 -1.31 -23.77
CA LYS A 78 -16.99 -2.23 -24.91
C LYS A 78 -17.03 -1.54 -26.28
N SER A 79 -17.59 -0.31 -26.32
CA SER A 79 -17.77 0.39 -27.57
C SER A 79 -17.68 1.90 -27.33
N ILE A 80 -16.49 2.40 -27.05
CA ILE A 80 -16.23 3.83 -26.82
C ILE A 80 -15.27 4.36 -27.87
N VAL A 81 -15.53 5.58 -28.38
CA VAL A 81 -14.72 6.21 -29.43
C VAL A 81 -13.60 7.03 -28.79
N PRO A 82 -12.31 6.62 -28.99
CA PRO A 82 -11.18 7.38 -28.48
C PRO A 82 -10.86 8.59 -29.38
N SER A 83 -10.50 9.70 -28.75
CA SER A 83 -9.92 10.87 -29.42
C SER A 83 -8.45 10.99 -29.02
N PHE A 84 -7.57 11.18 -29.98
CA PHE A 84 -6.13 11.31 -29.76
C PHE A 84 -5.47 12.09 -30.89
N SER A 85 -4.24 12.53 -30.69
CA SER A 85 -3.43 13.21 -31.70
C SER A 85 -2.18 12.39 -32.02
N ILE A 86 -1.88 12.22 -33.30
CA ILE A 86 -0.67 11.59 -33.83
C ILE A 86 -0.03 12.52 -34.88
N PRO A 87 1.27 12.37 -35.21
CA PRO A 87 1.94 13.13 -36.25
C PRO A 87 1.25 13.01 -37.61
N LYS A 88 1.34 14.03 -38.42
CA LYS A 88 0.77 14.03 -39.78
C LYS A 88 1.33 12.86 -40.60
N GLY A 89 0.46 12.11 -41.23
CA GLY A 89 0.79 10.93 -42.05
C GLY A 89 1.10 9.66 -41.24
N ALA A 90 1.19 9.73 -39.91
CA ALA A 90 1.28 8.54 -39.08
C ALA A 90 -0.05 7.79 -39.02
N THR A 91 -0.02 6.48 -38.71
CA THR A 91 -1.19 5.64 -38.54
C THR A 91 -1.26 5.08 -37.13
N ALA A 92 -2.45 4.71 -36.66
CA ALA A 92 -2.65 4.08 -35.37
C ALA A 92 -3.44 2.75 -35.50
N THR A 93 -3.10 1.79 -34.64
CA THR A 93 -3.88 0.56 -34.49
C THR A 93 -4.18 0.31 -33.02
N ILE A 94 -5.37 -0.22 -32.71
CA ILE A 94 -5.72 -0.73 -31.38
C ILE A 94 -5.89 -2.24 -31.49
N ASN A 95 -5.15 -2.99 -30.67
CA ASN A 95 -5.12 -4.46 -30.71
C ASN A 95 -4.90 -5.01 -32.12
N GLY A 96 -4.07 -4.32 -32.93
CA GLY A 96 -3.74 -4.69 -34.31
C GLY A 96 -4.77 -4.28 -35.38
N GLN A 97 -5.91 -3.70 -35.00
CA GLN A 97 -6.91 -3.17 -35.92
C GLN A 97 -6.72 -1.67 -36.16
N PRO A 98 -6.82 -1.15 -37.39
CA PRO A 98 -6.74 0.27 -37.67
C PRO A 98 -7.77 1.05 -36.85
N VAL A 99 -7.35 2.19 -36.31
CA VAL A 99 -8.21 3.09 -35.54
C VAL A 99 -8.04 4.53 -36.03
N GLU A 100 -9.15 5.21 -36.23
CA GLU A 100 -9.21 6.63 -36.54
C GLU A 100 -9.73 7.40 -35.32
N SER A 101 -8.98 8.44 -34.93
CA SER A 101 -9.32 9.29 -33.77
C SER A 101 -10.68 9.96 -33.98
N SER A 102 -11.52 9.97 -32.94
CA SER A 102 -12.88 10.51 -32.93
C SER A 102 -13.87 9.81 -33.90
N TYR A 103 -13.56 8.60 -34.35
CA TYR A 103 -14.40 7.91 -35.34
C TYR A 103 -14.60 6.40 -35.07
N THR A 104 -13.55 5.69 -34.71
CA THR A 104 -13.60 4.24 -34.59
C THR A 104 -13.92 3.81 -33.15
N PRO A 105 -15.09 3.17 -32.89
CA PRO A 105 -15.38 2.62 -31.57
C PRO A 105 -14.48 1.41 -31.27
N CYS A 106 -13.99 1.33 -30.03
CA CYS A 106 -13.07 0.29 -29.56
C CYS A 106 -13.50 -0.26 -28.20
N ASP A 107 -13.03 -1.48 -27.88
CA ASP A 107 -13.23 -2.11 -26.57
C ASP A 107 -12.05 -1.79 -25.64
N PHE A 108 -12.37 -1.16 -24.50
CA PHE A 108 -11.43 -0.80 -23.44
C PHE A 108 -11.75 -1.50 -22.10
N THR A 109 -12.55 -2.57 -22.11
CA THR A 109 -12.86 -3.34 -20.89
C THR A 109 -11.65 -4.07 -20.29
N SER A 110 -10.59 -4.25 -21.08
CA SER A 110 -9.32 -4.82 -20.67
C SER A 110 -8.17 -3.85 -20.95
N THR A 111 -6.96 -4.20 -20.52
CA THR A 111 -5.74 -3.48 -20.90
C THR A 111 -5.63 -3.43 -22.41
N THR A 112 -5.58 -2.23 -22.98
CA THR A 112 -5.65 -2.02 -24.43
C THR A 112 -4.35 -1.39 -24.92
N LYS A 113 -3.81 -1.88 -26.06
CA LYS A 113 -2.59 -1.33 -26.67
C LYS A 113 -2.93 -0.53 -27.91
N ILE A 114 -2.51 0.73 -27.94
CA ILE A 114 -2.50 1.54 -29.16
C ILE A 114 -1.06 1.64 -29.68
N VAL A 115 -0.85 1.30 -30.94
CA VAL A 115 0.44 1.39 -31.61
C VAL A 115 0.36 2.48 -32.68
N VAL A 116 1.22 3.47 -32.55
CA VAL A 116 1.39 4.55 -33.55
C VAL A 116 2.58 4.21 -34.43
N THR A 117 2.38 4.16 -35.74
CA THR A 117 3.43 3.95 -36.73
C THR A 117 3.68 5.24 -37.50
N SER A 118 4.94 5.64 -37.63
CA SER A 118 5.34 6.84 -38.36
C SER A 118 4.99 6.78 -39.84
N GLN A 119 4.87 7.94 -40.49
CA GLN A 119 4.55 8.05 -41.91
C GLN A 119 5.49 7.22 -42.81
N ASN A 120 6.78 7.22 -42.52
CA ASN A 120 7.79 6.46 -43.27
C ASN A 120 7.90 4.96 -42.86
N GLY A 121 7.07 4.49 -41.94
CA GLY A 121 7.06 3.12 -41.44
C GLY A 121 8.28 2.69 -40.63
N LYS A 122 9.27 3.59 -40.39
CA LYS A 122 10.56 3.22 -39.76
C LYS A 122 10.52 3.26 -38.23
N ALA A 123 9.51 3.90 -37.63
CA ALA A 123 9.31 3.96 -36.20
C ALA A 123 7.88 3.53 -35.82
N ALA A 124 7.77 2.76 -34.74
CA ALA A 124 6.50 2.44 -34.11
C ALA A 124 6.63 2.61 -32.59
N LYS A 125 5.60 3.14 -31.95
CA LYS A 125 5.55 3.30 -30.50
C LYS A 125 4.23 2.77 -29.95
N SER A 126 4.32 1.90 -28.94
CA SER A 126 3.16 1.31 -28.26
C SER A 126 2.87 2.07 -26.98
N TYR A 127 1.59 2.34 -26.75
CA TYR A 127 1.06 2.88 -25.51
C TYR A 127 0.04 1.92 -24.92
N THR A 128 0.07 1.75 -23.60
CA THR A 128 -0.87 0.90 -22.87
C THR A 128 -1.93 1.78 -22.23
N ILE A 129 -3.20 1.52 -22.53
CA ILE A 129 -4.35 2.27 -22.03
C ILE A 129 -5.04 1.43 -20.97
N LEU A 130 -5.23 2.02 -19.80
CA LEU A 130 -5.91 1.44 -18.64
C LEU A 130 -7.18 2.27 -18.40
N ALA A 131 -8.24 1.89 -19.12
CA ALA A 131 -9.55 2.49 -18.92
C ALA A 131 -10.33 1.76 -17.82
N LYS A 132 -11.12 2.50 -17.06
CA LYS A 132 -12.04 1.95 -16.04
C LYS A 132 -13.26 2.84 -15.87
N ASN A 133 -14.34 2.25 -15.36
CA ASN A 133 -15.44 3.01 -14.78
C ASN A 133 -15.08 3.45 -13.35
N GLY A 134 -15.60 4.61 -12.92
CA GLY A 134 -15.31 5.15 -11.60
C GLY A 134 -15.62 6.64 -11.49
N ASP A 135 -15.15 7.24 -10.39
CA ASP A 135 -15.19 8.69 -10.20
C ASP A 135 -13.92 9.34 -10.76
N PRO A 136 -14.02 10.19 -11.80
CA PRO A 136 -12.85 10.81 -12.41
C PRO A 136 -12.04 11.72 -11.48
N VAL A 137 -12.66 12.30 -10.43
CA VAL A 137 -11.97 13.16 -9.46
C VAL A 137 -11.13 12.30 -8.53
N ILE A 138 -11.73 11.30 -7.90
CA ILE A 138 -11.01 10.35 -7.02
C ILE A 138 -9.89 9.67 -7.79
N ASP A 139 -10.19 9.15 -8.96
CA ASP A 139 -9.21 8.43 -9.78
C ASP A 139 -8.07 9.35 -10.23
N GLY A 140 -8.36 10.63 -10.51
CA GLY A 140 -7.35 11.64 -10.81
C GLY A 140 -6.37 11.87 -9.65
N LEU A 141 -6.86 11.92 -8.40
CA LEU A 141 -6.03 12.03 -7.21
C LEU A 141 -5.09 10.82 -7.08
N VAL A 142 -5.65 9.59 -7.22
CA VAL A 142 -4.87 8.36 -7.08
C VAL A 142 -3.83 8.24 -8.22
N TYR A 143 -4.19 8.52 -9.46
CA TYR A 143 -3.23 8.50 -10.57
C TYR A 143 -2.11 9.54 -10.41
N SER A 144 -2.43 10.74 -9.93
CA SER A 144 -1.42 11.77 -9.64
C SER A 144 -0.42 11.30 -8.59
N PHE A 145 -0.90 10.67 -7.51
CA PHE A 145 -0.07 10.06 -6.49
C PHE A 145 0.80 8.93 -7.06
N MET A 146 0.22 8.00 -7.82
CA MET A 146 0.94 6.89 -8.44
C MET A 146 2.08 7.37 -9.33
N LEU A 147 1.82 8.41 -10.15
CA LEU A 147 2.81 8.97 -11.06
C LEU A 147 3.94 9.71 -10.32
N LYS A 148 3.58 10.50 -9.31
CA LYS A 148 4.55 11.25 -8.49
C LYS A 148 5.55 10.33 -7.82
N HIS A 149 5.09 9.16 -7.34
CA HIS A 149 5.87 8.23 -6.54
C HIS A 149 6.31 6.95 -7.29
N ASP A 150 6.06 6.86 -8.59
CA ASP A 150 6.37 5.68 -9.42
C ASP A 150 5.82 4.38 -8.83
N VAL A 151 4.54 4.39 -8.44
CA VAL A 151 3.85 3.25 -7.82
C VAL A 151 3.08 2.47 -8.88
N PRO A 152 3.42 1.19 -9.15
CA PRO A 152 2.74 0.39 -10.19
C PRO A 152 1.29 0.06 -9.87
N GLY A 153 0.95 -0.15 -8.60
CA GLY A 153 -0.38 -0.58 -8.20
C GLY A 153 -0.80 -0.04 -6.84
N VAL A 154 -2.04 0.45 -6.77
CA VAL A 154 -2.68 1.00 -5.57
C VAL A 154 -4.09 0.45 -5.42
N SER A 155 -4.50 0.16 -4.20
CA SER A 155 -5.90 -0.12 -3.84
C SER A 155 -6.35 0.87 -2.78
N VAL A 156 -7.55 1.44 -2.95
CA VAL A 156 -8.16 2.42 -2.03
C VAL A 156 -9.58 1.96 -1.67
N ALA A 157 -9.97 2.10 -0.41
CA ALA A 157 -11.36 1.97 -0.02
C ALA A 157 -11.72 2.98 1.08
N ILE A 158 -12.96 3.47 1.04
CA ILE A 158 -13.54 4.39 2.02
C ILE A 158 -14.84 3.77 2.53
N SER A 159 -15.06 3.84 3.83
CA SER A 159 -16.36 3.58 4.44
C SER A 159 -16.87 4.83 5.15
N LYS A 160 -18.20 4.97 5.17
CA LYS A 160 -18.90 5.98 5.97
C LYS A 160 -20.02 5.30 6.73
N ASP A 161 -20.10 5.56 8.03
CA ASP A 161 -21.12 4.95 8.88
C ASP A 161 -21.23 3.42 8.68
N GLU A 162 -20.06 2.71 8.67
CA GLU A 162 -19.88 1.26 8.53
C GLU A 162 -20.22 0.69 7.14
N GLU A 163 -20.62 1.52 6.17
CA GLU A 163 -20.88 1.11 4.78
C GLU A 163 -19.71 1.52 3.87
N THR A 164 -19.26 0.61 3.02
CA THR A 164 -18.25 0.94 2.00
C THR A 164 -18.89 1.84 0.95
N VAL A 165 -18.50 3.12 0.92
CA VAL A 165 -18.99 4.13 -0.04
C VAL A 165 -18.11 4.24 -1.27
N TYR A 166 -16.83 3.83 -1.17
CA TYR A 166 -15.91 3.78 -2.30
C TYR A 166 -14.91 2.63 -2.17
N LYS A 167 -14.59 1.99 -3.31
CA LYS A 167 -13.47 1.04 -3.43
C LYS A 167 -12.93 1.03 -4.87
N GLY A 168 -11.63 1.14 -5.03
CA GLY A 168 -10.97 1.19 -6.33
C GLY A 168 -9.63 0.48 -6.35
N GLY A 169 -9.35 -0.19 -7.47
CA GLY A 169 -8.04 -0.72 -7.81
C GLY A 169 -7.43 0.05 -8.98
N TYR A 170 -6.13 0.33 -8.92
CA TYR A 170 -5.42 1.18 -9.86
C TYR A 170 -4.11 0.55 -10.28
N GLY A 171 -3.80 0.65 -11.57
CA GLY A 171 -2.55 0.12 -12.13
C GLY A 171 -2.45 -1.40 -12.07
N PHE A 172 -1.25 -1.92 -11.83
CA PHE A 172 -0.93 -3.33 -11.93
C PHE A 172 -0.57 -3.97 -10.59
N ALA A 173 -1.24 -5.09 -10.30
CA ALA A 173 -0.84 -6.02 -9.25
C ALA A 173 0.46 -6.76 -9.65
N VAL A 174 0.56 -7.13 -10.93
CA VAL A 174 1.75 -7.75 -11.52
C VAL A 174 2.02 -7.06 -12.87
N VAL A 175 3.13 -6.34 -12.95
CA VAL A 175 3.47 -5.53 -14.14
C VAL A 175 3.75 -6.43 -15.36
N ASP A 176 4.56 -7.48 -15.19
CA ASP A 176 5.00 -8.32 -16.31
C ASP A 176 3.85 -9.07 -17.01
N SER A 177 2.82 -9.45 -16.26
CA SER A 177 1.62 -10.12 -16.79
C SER A 177 0.46 -9.15 -17.05
N GLU A 178 0.65 -7.86 -16.82
CA GLU A 178 -0.40 -6.83 -16.90
C GLU A 178 -1.64 -7.14 -16.03
N GLN A 179 -1.46 -7.93 -14.95
CA GLN A 179 -2.54 -8.22 -14.00
C GLN A 179 -2.93 -6.95 -13.26
N ARG A 180 -4.19 -6.54 -13.38
CA ARG A 180 -4.69 -5.30 -12.77
C ARG A 180 -4.94 -5.47 -11.27
N VAL A 181 -4.77 -4.37 -10.52
CA VAL A 181 -5.23 -4.29 -9.13
C VAL A 181 -6.76 -4.23 -9.10
N THR A 182 -7.33 -4.96 -8.16
CA THR A 182 -8.77 -4.89 -7.79
C THR A 182 -8.90 -4.64 -6.29
N PRO A 183 -10.06 -4.25 -5.78
CA PRO A 183 -10.29 -4.13 -4.34
C PRO A 183 -10.08 -5.42 -3.54
N GLN A 184 -10.07 -6.59 -4.21
CA GLN A 184 -9.80 -7.91 -3.64
C GLN A 184 -8.33 -8.32 -3.72
N THR A 185 -7.48 -7.57 -4.42
CA THR A 185 -6.04 -7.83 -4.50
C THR A 185 -5.42 -7.76 -3.11
N LEU A 186 -4.64 -8.77 -2.75
CA LEU A 186 -3.94 -8.82 -1.47
C LEU A 186 -2.63 -8.04 -1.54
N PHE A 187 -2.36 -7.27 -0.50
CA PHE A 187 -1.13 -6.49 -0.31
C PHE A 187 -0.52 -6.81 1.05
N ARG A 188 0.80 -6.76 1.17
CA ARG A 188 1.47 -6.72 2.48
C ARG A 188 1.04 -5.49 3.25
N LEU A 189 0.67 -5.70 4.51
CA LEU A 189 0.21 -4.65 5.40
C LEU A 189 1.36 -3.90 6.08
N ALA A 190 2.56 -4.52 6.09
CA ALA A 190 3.66 -4.01 6.88
C ALA A 190 3.19 -3.76 8.33
N SER A 191 3.53 -2.62 8.93
CA SER A 191 3.20 -2.35 10.34
C SER A 191 1.71 -2.29 10.68
N MET A 192 0.80 -2.23 9.69
CA MET A 192 -0.63 -2.43 9.94
C MET A 192 -0.97 -3.85 10.45
N SER A 193 -0.05 -4.82 10.32
CA SER A 193 -0.15 -6.14 10.97
C SER A 193 -0.26 -6.05 12.49
N LYS A 194 0.26 -4.99 13.11
CA LYS A 194 0.19 -4.77 14.55
C LYS A 194 -1.25 -4.60 15.05
N GLN A 195 -2.10 -4.01 14.24
CA GLN A 195 -3.53 -3.90 14.55
C GLN A 195 -4.17 -5.28 14.65
N GLN A 196 -3.87 -6.20 13.72
CA GLN A 196 -4.34 -7.59 13.78
C GLN A 196 -3.89 -8.30 15.06
N THR A 197 -2.62 -8.10 15.44
CA THR A 197 -2.05 -8.65 16.68
C THR A 197 -2.75 -8.08 17.92
N THR A 198 -3.01 -6.77 17.93
CA THR A 198 -3.75 -6.12 19.02
C THR A 198 -5.14 -6.70 19.16
N LEU A 199 -5.89 -6.87 18.07
CA LEU A 199 -7.22 -7.48 18.10
C LEU A 199 -7.20 -8.91 18.64
N ALA A 200 -6.17 -9.71 18.30
CA ALA A 200 -5.98 -11.06 18.84
C ALA A 200 -5.71 -11.04 20.36
N ILE A 201 -4.86 -10.15 20.83
CA ILE A 201 -4.59 -9.98 22.27
C ILE A 201 -5.84 -9.53 23.01
N MET A 202 -6.60 -8.56 22.48
CA MET A 202 -7.85 -8.10 23.11
C MET A 202 -8.93 -9.18 23.09
N ASN A 203 -8.93 -10.06 22.10
CA ASN A 203 -9.81 -11.22 22.10
C ASN A 203 -9.48 -12.21 23.22
N LEU A 204 -8.18 -12.47 23.48
CA LEU A 204 -7.74 -13.27 24.63
C LEU A 204 -8.08 -12.60 25.96
N TYR A 205 -7.92 -11.29 26.05
CA TYR A 205 -8.25 -10.49 27.23
C TYR A 205 -9.75 -10.57 27.57
N GLU A 206 -10.65 -10.33 26.60
CA GLU A 206 -12.10 -10.41 26.85
C GLU A 206 -12.57 -11.82 27.16
N ALA A 207 -11.89 -12.86 26.62
CA ALA A 207 -12.13 -14.24 26.96
C ALA A 207 -11.66 -14.64 28.36
N GLY A 208 -10.99 -13.72 29.11
CA GLY A 208 -10.43 -13.99 30.43
C GLY A 208 -9.21 -14.94 30.41
N LEU A 209 -8.62 -15.16 29.23
CA LEU A 209 -7.46 -16.05 29.06
C LEU A 209 -6.13 -15.33 29.23
N LEU A 210 -6.13 -14.00 29.17
CA LEU A 210 -4.94 -13.16 29.25
C LEU A 210 -5.23 -11.89 30.03
N ASP A 211 -4.40 -11.55 31.03
CA ASP A 211 -4.36 -10.22 31.63
C ASP A 211 -3.29 -9.38 30.93
N ILE A 212 -3.64 -8.23 30.37
CA ILE A 212 -2.69 -7.33 29.71
C ILE A 212 -1.67 -6.71 30.67
N ASN A 213 -1.92 -6.73 31.97
CA ASN A 213 -0.98 -6.26 33.00
C ASN A 213 -0.07 -7.41 33.52
N ALA A 214 -0.29 -8.65 33.07
CA ALA A 214 0.57 -9.76 33.44
C ALA A 214 1.99 -9.58 32.93
N ASN A 215 2.97 -9.99 33.74
CA ASN A 215 4.37 -10.03 33.33
C ASN A 215 4.58 -11.08 32.23
N VAL A 216 5.42 -10.74 31.26
CA VAL A 216 5.67 -11.61 30.11
C VAL A 216 6.78 -12.62 30.38
N PHE A 217 7.83 -12.21 31.05
CA PHE A 217 9.08 -12.95 31.23
C PHE A 217 9.43 -13.17 32.70
N GLY A 218 10.39 -14.06 32.96
CA GLY A 218 10.86 -14.37 34.30
C GLY A 218 9.91 -15.27 35.09
N LYS A 219 10.14 -15.37 36.37
CA LYS A 219 9.34 -16.24 37.26
C LYS A 219 7.88 -15.81 37.34
N GLY A 220 6.96 -16.70 37.00
CA GLY A 220 5.53 -16.42 36.91
C GLY A 220 5.09 -15.68 35.68
N GLY A 221 6.00 -15.35 34.77
CA GLY A 221 5.68 -14.71 33.49
C GLY A 221 5.01 -15.66 32.50
N ILE A 222 4.22 -15.12 31.56
CA ILE A 222 3.45 -15.88 30.55
C ILE A 222 4.35 -16.81 29.74
N LEU A 223 5.58 -16.38 29.45
CA LEU A 223 6.57 -17.10 28.62
C LEU A 223 7.67 -17.77 29.46
N GLU A 224 7.45 -18.00 30.76
CA GLU A 224 8.43 -18.65 31.63
C GLU A 224 8.83 -20.06 31.15
N GLN A 225 7.86 -20.86 30.69
CA GLN A 225 8.13 -22.21 30.20
C GLN A 225 8.99 -22.22 28.91
N GLN A 226 8.89 -21.17 28.09
CA GLN A 226 9.61 -21.07 26.82
C GLN A 226 11.02 -20.50 26.99
N PHE A 227 11.22 -19.53 27.89
CA PHE A 227 12.47 -18.77 27.98
C PHE A 227 13.14 -18.84 29.37
N GLY A 228 12.51 -19.54 30.34
CA GLY A 228 13.05 -19.70 31.69
C GLY A 228 12.90 -18.47 32.57
N THR A 229 13.48 -18.56 33.77
CA THR A 229 13.43 -17.54 34.80
C THR A 229 14.65 -16.59 34.79
N ASN A 230 15.75 -16.98 34.13
CA ASN A 230 16.97 -16.22 34.09
C ASN A 230 16.90 -15.15 33.00
N VAL A 231 16.49 -13.94 33.38
CA VAL A 231 16.33 -12.79 32.48
C VAL A 231 17.15 -11.61 32.99
N GLN A 232 17.46 -10.66 32.11
CA GLN A 232 18.15 -9.41 32.47
C GLN A 232 17.31 -8.60 33.48
N ALA A 233 17.98 -7.72 34.21
CA ALA A 233 17.34 -6.86 35.23
C ALA A 233 16.15 -6.09 34.66
N ASN A 234 15.02 -6.12 35.38
CA ASN A 234 13.73 -5.51 35.05
C ASN A 234 12.99 -6.08 33.82
N VAL A 235 13.54 -7.04 33.09
CA VAL A 235 12.82 -7.74 32.01
C VAL A 235 11.61 -8.50 32.55
N ASP A 236 11.71 -8.99 33.76
CA ASP A 236 10.61 -9.61 34.54
C ASP A 236 9.45 -8.66 34.88
N LYS A 237 9.63 -7.33 34.67
CA LYS A 237 8.58 -6.31 34.86
C LYS A 237 7.89 -5.88 33.56
N VAL A 238 8.31 -6.44 32.44
CA VAL A 238 7.68 -6.15 31.14
C VAL A 238 6.33 -6.85 31.09
N THR A 239 5.26 -6.06 30.88
CA THR A 239 3.89 -6.57 30.76
C THR A 239 3.45 -6.63 29.30
N VAL A 240 2.36 -7.35 29.02
CA VAL A 240 1.71 -7.39 27.69
C VAL A 240 1.36 -5.96 27.24
N LYS A 241 0.81 -5.14 28.13
CA LYS A 241 0.48 -3.73 27.88
C LYS A 241 1.70 -2.93 27.43
N HIS A 242 2.85 -3.11 28.08
CA HIS A 242 4.09 -2.43 27.68
C HIS A 242 4.51 -2.80 26.25
N LEU A 243 4.32 -4.05 25.81
CA LEU A 243 4.62 -4.47 24.45
C LEU A 243 3.64 -3.86 23.44
N LEU A 244 2.32 -3.86 23.74
CA LEU A 244 1.29 -3.23 22.91
C LEU A 244 1.52 -1.74 22.69
N GLN A 245 2.12 -1.07 23.65
CA GLN A 245 2.33 0.38 23.69
C GLN A 245 3.75 0.80 23.32
N HIS A 246 4.63 -0.12 22.90
CA HIS A 246 6.04 0.15 22.61
C HIS A 246 6.83 0.76 23.77
N THR A 247 6.52 0.35 25.00
CA THR A 247 7.18 0.82 26.23
C THR A 247 7.91 -0.30 26.96
N GLY A 248 8.30 -1.38 26.24
CA GLY A 248 9.01 -2.53 26.83
C GLY A 248 10.42 -2.24 27.32
N GLY A 249 11.05 -1.16 26.86
CA GLY A 249 12.32 -0.66 27.37
C GLY A 249 13.58 -1.05 26.61
N TRP A 250 13.52 -1.90 25.59
CA TRP A 250 14.68 -2.19 24.73
C TRP A 250 14.91 -1.06 23.72
N ALA A 251 16.20 -0.71 23.49
CA ALA A 251 16.60 0.29 22.51
C ALA A 251 17.02 -0.32 21.16
N SER A 252 16.90 -1.62 20.99
CA SER A 252 17.23 -2.34 19.75
C SER A 252 16.07 -3.19 19.27
N ASP A 253 15.95 -3.31 17.95
CA ASP A 253 14.93 -4.11 17.30
C ASP A 253 15.59 -5.17 16.40
N PRO A 254 15.86 -6.40 16.93
CA PRO A 254 16.68 -7.40 16.25
C PRO A 254 15.92 -8.17 15.16
N ILE A 255 14.67 -7.83 14.85
CA ILE A 255 13.81 -8.63 13.96
C ILE A 255 14.39 -8.73 12.55
N TYR A 256 15.13 -7.73 12.11
CA TYR A 256 15.68 -7.67 10.75
C TYR A 256 17.16 -8.03 10.63
N ILE A 257 17.82 -8.51 11.71
CA ILE A 257 19.30 -8.60 11.76
C ILE A 257 19.88 -9.87 11.12
N SER A 258 19.15 -10.97 10.99
CA SER A 258 19.67 -12.21 10.36
C SER A 258 18.55 -13.12 9.88
N ALA A 259 18.72 -13.71 8.70
CA ALA A 259 17.77 -14.71 8.17
C ALA A 259 17.93 -16.10 8.82
N SER A 260 19.03 -16.37 9.54
CA SER A 260 19.37 -17.71 10.03
C SER A 260 18.88 -18.05 11.45
N THR A 261 18.36 -17.07 12.20
CA THR A 261 17.88 -17.26 13.58
C THR A 261 16.37 -17.32 13.64
N THR A 262 15.84 -18.26 14.46
CA THR A 262 14.40 -18.35 14.72
C THR A 262 13.93 -17.20 15.62
N LEU A 263 12.61 -16.95 15.64
CA LEU A 263 12.03 -15.96 16.55
C LEU A 263 12.33 -16.30 18.02
N ASP A 264 12.20 -17.56 18.41
CA ASP A 264 12.45 -17.99 19.79
C ASP A 264 13.92 -17.78 20.22
N GLN A 265 14.89 -18.03 19.31
CA GLN A 265 16.30 -17.71 19.57
C GLN A 265 16.54 -16.21 19.77
N ARG A 266 15.85 -15.37 19.00
CA ARG A 266 15.96 -13.91 19.15
C ARG A 266 15.33 -13.42 20.45
N ILE A 267 14.16 -13.96 20.81
CA ILE A 267 13.52 -13.63 22.09
C ILE A 267 14.44 -14.04 23.22
N ALA A 268 14.97 -15.27 23.22
CA ALA A 268 15.89 -15.75 24.25
C ALA A 268 17.14 -14.85 24.38
N ASP A 269 17.78 -14.48 23.26
CA ASP A 269 18.94 -13.58 23.30
C ASP A 269 18.58 -12.20 23.89
N MET A 270 17.45 -11.62 23.47
CA MET A 270 17.02 -10.33 23.97
C MET A 270 16.71 -10.32 25.46
N VAL A 271 16.02 -11.35 25.98
CA VAL A 271 15.60 -11.36 27.38
C VAL A 271 16.70 -11.80 28.35
N GLN A 272 17.64 -12.64 27.86
CA GLN A 272 18.73 -13.19 28.69
C GLN A 272 20.02 -12.38 28.59
N ASN A 273 20.30 -11.70 27.46
CA ASN A 273 21.61 -11.12 27.18
C ASN A 273 21.57 -9.59 26.90
N LYS A 274 20.39 -8.99 26.69
CA LYS A 274 20.26 -7.56 26.39
C LYS A 274 19.57 -6.82 27.53
N ALA A 275 20.31 -5.94 28.18
CA ALA A 275 19.76 -5.07 29.24
C ALA A 275 18.74 -4.09 28.66
N LEU A 276 17.68 -3.78 29.43
CA LEU A 276 16.77 -2.68 29.09
C LEU A 276 17.50 -1.35 29.20
N LYS A 277 17.28 -0.47 28.24
CA LYS A 277 17.78 0.92 28.26
C LYS A 277 16.85 1.81 29.07
N TYR A 278 15.56 1.51 29.05
CA TYR A 278 14.53 2.28 29.74
C TYR A 278 13.76 1.39 30.72
N ALA A 279 13.22 1.98 31.79
CA ALA A 279 12.33 1.24 32.66
C ALA A 279 11.04 0.87 31.89
N PRO A 280 10.51 -0.36 32.03
CA PRO A 280 9.23 -0.73 31.42
C PRO A 280 8.13 0.28 31.74
N GLY A 281 7.38 0.70 30.75
CA GLY A 281 6.30 1.69 30.87
C GLY A 281 6.74 3.16 30.86
N SER A 282 8.03 3.48 30.89
CA SER A 282 8.49 4.87 31.04
C SER A 282 8.75 5.61 29.73
N THR A 283 9.20 4.90 28.70
CA THR A 283 9.66 5.51 27.44
C THR A 283 9.08 4.79 26.25
N TYR A 284 8.46 5.56 25.36
CA TYR A 284 8.03 5.07 24.05
C TYR A 284 9.26 4.92 23.13
N ASP A 285 9.48 3.71 22.67
CA ASP A 285 10.46 3.37 21.66
C ASP A 285 9.88 2.29 20.75
N TYR A 286 9.54 2.65 19.50
CA TYR A 286 8.83 1.78 18.58
C TYR A 286 9.57 0.46 18.36
N SER A 287 8.91 -0.68 18.62
CA SER A 287 9.53 -2.00 18.62
C SER A 287 8.73 -3.04 17.84
N ASN A 288 9.28 -3.52 16.72
CA ASN A 288 8.74 -4.70 16.04
C ASN A 288 9.00 -5.97 16.86
N PHE A 289 10.11 -6.02 17.60
CA PHE A 289 10.41 -7.12 18.53
C PHE A 289 9.27 -7.31 19.54
N GLY A 290 8.79 -6.23 20.16
CA GLY A 290 7.68 -6.29 21.11
C GLY A 290 6.42 -6.94 20.51
N PHE A 291 6.07 -6.60 19.27
CA PHE A 291 4.93 -7.20 18.60
C PHE A 291 5.16 -8.64 18.16
N CYS A 292 6.38 -9.05 17.83
CA CYS A 292 6.71 -10.46 17.60
C CYS A 292 6.57 -11.29 18.88
N VAL A 293 6.93 -10.72 20.05
CA VAL A 293 6.68 -11.33 21.35
C VAL A 293 5.17 -11.48 21.62
N LEU A 294 4.35 -10.46 21.28
CA LEU A 294 2.89 -10.55 21.37
C LEU A 294 2.34 -11.70 20.50
N GLY A 295 2.88 -11.89 19.30
CA GLY A 295 2.56 -13.04 18.46
C GLY A 295 2.87 -14.37 19.16
N LYS A 296 4.02 -14.47 19.84
CA LYS A 296 4.37 -15.65 20.64
C LYS A 296 3.43 -15.88 21.84
N ILE A 297 3.02 -14.80 22.51
CA ILE A 297 2.04 -14.86 23.60
C ILE A 297 0.70 -15.43 23.10
N ILE A 298 0.23 -14.96 21.92
CA ILE A 298 -1.00 -15.49 21.31
C ILE A 298 -0.88 -17.00 21.10
N GLU A 299 0.23 -17.46 20.54
CA GLU A 299 0.46 -18.91 20.31
C GLU A 299 0.47 -19.73 21.60
N VAL A 300 1.18 -19.25 22.63
CA VAL A 300 1.32 -19.96 23.91
C VAL A 300 0.00 -20.00 24.68
N VAL A 301 -0.69 -18.87 24.78
CA VAL A 301 -1.93 -18.76 25.57
C VAL A 301 -3.09 -19.48 24.88
N SER A 302 -3.17 -19.41 23.54
CA SER A 302 -4.25 -20.05 22.80
C SER A 302 -4.00 -21.52 22.49
N GLY A 303 -2.75 -21.98 22.52
CA GLY A 303 -2.34 -23.31 22.05
C GLY A 303 -2.45 -23.50 20.54
N LYS A 304 -2.60 -22.41 19.75
CA LYS A 304 -2.77 -22.41 18.29
C LYS A 304 -1.67 -21.58 17.65
N ASP A 305 -1.33 -21.87 16.39
CA ASP A 305 -0.48 -20.96 15.64
C ASP A 305 -1.18 -19.60 15.44
N TYR A 306 -0.38 -18.54 15.26
CA TYR A 306 -0.83 -17.17 15.19
C TYR A 306 -1.92 -16.91 14.12
N GLU A 307 -1.72 -17.44 12.88
CA GLU A 307 -2.67 -17.24 11.79
C GLU A 307 -3.98 -18.00 12.04
N THR A 308 -3.90 -19.23 12.52
CA THR A 308 -5.07 -20.05 12.88
C THR A 308 -5.89 -19.38 13.96
N TYR A 309 -5.24 -18.83 15.02
CA TYR A 309 -5.96 -18.13 16.08
C TYR A 309 -6.72 -16.90 15.52
N LEU A 310 -6.06 -16.06 14.72
CA LEU A 310 -6.72 -14.90 14.09
C LEU A 310 -7.92 -15.31 13.25
N LYS A 311 -7.76 -16.33 12.40
CA LYS A 311 -8.83 -16.83 11.52
C LYS A 311 -10.05 -17.34 12.31
N GLU A 312 -9.83 -18.13 13.35
CA GLU A 312 -10.89 -18.75 14.11
C GLU A 312 -11.62 -17.80 15.07
N THR A 313 -11.00 -16.65 15.37
CA THR A 313 -11.52 -15.67 16.34
C THR A 313 -11.87 -14.35 15.67
N VAL A 314 -10.90 -13.46 15.49
CA VAL A 314 -11.08 -12.08 14.99
C VAL A 314 -11.70 -12.09 13.60
N HIS A 315 -11.10 -12.79 12.65
CA HIS A 315 -11.54 -12.77 11.25
C HIS A 315 -12.91 -13.45 11.09
N LYS A 316 -13.14 -14.56 11.79
CA LYS A 316 -14.43 -15.27 11.76
C LYS A 316 -15.58 -14.39 12.27
N LYS A 317 -15.36 -13.62 13.35
CA LYS A 317 -16.37 -12.68 13.89
C LYS A 317 -16.78 -11.64 12.85
N ALA A 318 -15.83 -11.15 12.07
CA ALA A 318 -16.05 -10.14 11.04
C ALA A 318 -16.42 -10.74 9.66
N GLY A 319 -16.61 -12.05 9.53
CA GLY A 319 -16.92 -12.71 8.26
C GLY A 319 -15.79 -12.60 7.23
N ILE A 320 -14.55 -12.51 7.68
CA ILE A 320 -13.34 -12.34 6.86
C ILE A 320 -12.70 -13.69 6.59
N SER A 321 -12.27 -13.93 5.34
CA SER A 321 -11.59 -15.15 4.93
C SER A 321 -10.24 -14.91 4.23
N ASN A 322 -9.95 -13.70 3.83
CA ASN A 322 -8.81 -13.37 2.96
C ASN A 322 -7.79 -12.43 3.62
N ILE A 323 -7.48 -12.67 4.90
CA ILE A 323 -6.33 -12.10 5.60
C ILE A 323 -5.42 -13.24 6.02
N PHE A 324 -4.13 -13.14 5.69
CA PHE A 324 -3.16 -14.24 5.88
C PHE A 324 -1.81 -13.71 6.36
N VAL A 325 -0.95 -14.61 6.79
CA VAL A 325 0.49 -14.35 6.87
C VAL A 325 1.08 -14.42 5.46
N GLY A 326 1.81 -13.39 5.07
CA GLY A 326 2.51 -13.32 3.78
C GLY A 326 3.71 -14.26 3.73
N LYS A 327 4.25 -14.48 2.52
CA LYS A 327 5.44 -15.29 2.28
C LYS A 327 6.66 -14.43 1.98
N ASN A 328 7.85 -14.95 2.28
CA ASN A 328 9.11 -14.25 2.05
C ASN A 328 9.46 -14.20 0.56
N ASP A 329 9.18 -15.28 -0.18
CA ASP A 329 9.59 -15.46 -1.56
C ASP A 329 8.47 -15.03 -2.53
N LEU A 330 8.90 -14.44 -3.66
CA LEU A 330 8.01 -14.08 -4.77
C LEU A 330 7.25 -15.29 -5.33
N LEU A 331 7.89 -16.45 -5.40
CA LEU A 331 7.30 -17.68 -5.97
C LEU A 331 6.24 -18.31 -5.06
N GLU A 332 6.26 -18.00 -3.75
CA GLU A 332 5.28 -18.46 -2.79
C GLU A 332 4.08 -17.51 -2.62
N ARG A 333 4.09 -16.39 -3.35
CA ARG A 333 3.01 -15.39 -3.37
C ARG A 333 1.67 -16.06 -3.74
N ARG A 334 0.59 -15.66 -3.09
CA ARG A 334 -0.76 -16.14 -3.44
C ARG A 334 -1.18 -15.64 -4.82
N SER A 335 -2.06 -16.37 -5.49
CA SER A 335 -2.48 -16.06 -6.88
C SER A 335 -3.13 -14.67 -7.02
N ASN A 336 -3.82 -14.20 -5.98
CA ASN A 336 -4.45 -12.87 -5.93
C ASN A 336 -3.64 -11.82 -5.14
N GLU A 337 -2.41 -12.14 -4.73
CA GLU A 337 -1.49 -11.20 -4.08
C GLU A 337 -0.69 -10.43 -5.12
N CYS A 338 -0.52 -9.12 -4.95
CA CYS A 338 0.31 -8.32 -5.83
C CYS A 338 1.80 -8.68 -5.71
N GLN A 339 2.57 -8.40 -6.75
CA GLN A 339 4.02 -8.38 -6.71
C GLN A 339 4.49 -7.05 -6.11
N TYR A 340 5.58 -7.07 -5.35
CA TYR A 340 6.15 -5.89 -4.71
C TYR A 340 7.37 -5.41 -5.47
N TYR A 341 7.46 -4.08 -5.65
CA TYR A 341 8.49 -3.43 -6.47
C TYR A 341 9.36 -2.52 -5.60
N GLY A 342 10.62 -2.89 -5.45
CA GLY A 342 11.58 -2.08 -4.70
C GLY A 342 12.07 -0.89 -5.50
N GLN A 343 12.19 0.26 -4.85
CA GLN A 343 12.79 1.48 -5.42
C GLN A 343 14.09 1.83 -4.68
N GLY A 344 14.90 2.72 -5.25
CA GLY A 344 16.13 3.19 -4.61
C GLY A 344 17.12 2.06 -4.29
N GLY A 345 17.15 0.98 -5.07
CA GLY A 345 18.01 -0.19 -4.85
C GLY A 345 17.56 -1.12 -3.71
N LYS A 346 16.41 -0.88 -3.09
CA LYS A 346 15.87 -1.75 -2.04
C LYS A 346 15.28 -3.03 -2.63
N ASN A 347 15.51 -4.16 -1.95
CA ASN A 347 14.90 -5.44 -2.33
C ASN A 347 13.53 -5.60 -1.64
N ALA A 348 12.45 -5.63 -2.42
CA ALA A 348 11.08 -5.80 -1.92
C ALA A 348 10.84 -7.15 -1.22
N TYR A 349 11.66 -8.16 -1.50
CA TYR A 349 11.61 -9.48 -0.89
C TYR A 349 12.78 -9.73 0.09
N GLY A 350 13.47 -8.66 0.52
CA GLY A 350 14.59 -8.75 1.47
C GLY A 350 14.18 -8.83 2.95
N ASN A 351 12.92 -8.60 3.27
CA ASN A 351 12.40 -8.67 4.65
C ASN A 351 11.85 -10.06 4.95
N ASN A 352 12.17 -10.60 6.14
CA ASN A 352 11.58 -11.85 6.61
C ASN A 352 10.19 -11.57 7.23
N VAL A 353 9.16 -11.56 6.38
CA VAL A 353 7.78 -11.24 6.79
C VAL A 353 7.15 -12.40 7.58
N GLU A 354 7.55 -13.65 7.33
CA GLU A 354 7.06 -14.81 8.08
C GLU A 354 7.55 -14.80 9.54
N LEU A 355 8.80 -14.42 9.78
CA LEU A 355 9.33 -14.25 11.13
C LEU A 355 8.67 -13.06 11.84
N SER A 356 8.44 -11.96 11.13
CA SER A 356 7.81 -10.76 11.66
C SER A 356 6.29 -10.73 11.51
N LYS A 357 5.62 -11.89 11.32
CA LYS A 357 4.19 -12.01 11.03
C LYS A 357 3.31 -11.11 11.90
N ALA A 358 3.54 -11.08 13.21
CA ALA A 358 2.76 -10.29 14.17
C ALA A 358 3.10 -8.79 14.18
N ALA A 359 4.25 -8.39 13.65
CA ALA A 359 4.70 -7.00 13.61
C ALA A 359 4.54 -6.34 12.25
N GLY A 360 4.61 -7.13 11.16
CA GLY A 360 4.66 -6.57 9.80
C GLY A 360 4.45 -7.55 8.66
N GLY A 361 4.03 -8.79 8.93
CA GLY A 361 4.02 -9.86 7.93
C GLY A 361 2.65 -10.29 7.42
N MET A 362 1.56 -9.61 7.80
CA MET A 362 0.23 -9.93 7.28
C MET A 362 0.01 -9.39 5.87
N ILE A 363 -0.90 -10.04 5.14
CA ILE A 363 -1.43 -9.59 3.84
C ILE A 363 -2.96 -9.53 3.90
N ALA A 364 -3.54 -8.50 3.27
CA ALA A 364 -4.99 -8.33 3.16
C ALA A 364 -5.36 -7.51 1.93
N SER A 365 -6.63 -7.47 1.60
CA SER A 365 -7.22 -6.52 0.64
C SER A 365 -7.84 -5.32 1.37
N THR A 366 -8.05 -4.22 0.64
CA THR A 366 -8.77 -3.06 1.17
C THR A 366 -10.20 -3.41 1.56
N GLU A 367 -10.87 -4.27 0.79
CA GLU A 367 -12.24 -4.71 1.07
C GLU A 367 -12.34 -5.44 2.42
N GLU A 368 -11.40 -6.36 2.73
CA GLU A 368 -11.41 -7.09 4.01
C GLU A 368 -11.06 -6.17 5.20
N LEU A 369 -10.19 -5.18 5.01
CA LEU A 369 -9.86 -4.22 6.06
C LEU A 369 -11.04 -3.29 6.38
N MET A 370 -11.83 -2.86 5.37
CA MET A 370 -13.04 -2.08 5.60
C MET A 370 -14.12 -2.88 6.34
N LYS A 371 -14.30 -4.16 5.99
CA LYS A 371 -15.17 -5.05 6.76
C LYS A 371 -14.74 -5.14 8.23
N LEU A 372 -13.43 -5.28 8.48
CA LEU A 372 -12.91 -5.37 9.84
C LEU A 372 -13.11 -4.08 10.62
N MET A 373 -12.98 -2.92 9.96
CA MET A 373 -13.17 -1.61 10.61
C MET A 373 -14.55 -1.48 11.23
N ALA A 374 -15.60 -1.90 10.54
CA ALA A 374 -16.99 -1.83 11.02
C ALA A 374 -17.25 -2.59 12.33
N TYR A 375 -16.33 -3.48 12.76
CA TYR A 375 -16.45 -4.23 14.02
C TYR A 375 -15.63 -3.63 15.17
N ILE A 376 -14.98 -2.47 14.94
CA ILE A 376 -14.07 -1.84 15.92
C ILE A 376 -14.13 -0.31 15.91
N ASP A 377 -15.15 0.30 15.30
CA ASP A 377 -15.20 1.75 15.04
C ASP A 377 -16.22 2.51 15.90
N TYR A 378 -16.85 1.87 16.88
CA TYR A 378 -17.97 2.37 17.69
C TYR A 378 -19.25 2.65 16.87
N GLY A 379 -19.37 2.04 15.72
CA GLY A 379 -20.55 2.14 14.89
C GLY A 379 -21.80 1.52 15.57
N THR A 380 -22.95 1.72 14.95
CA THR A 380 -24.24 1.24 15.52
C THR A 380 -24.97 0.28 14.60
N LYS A 381 -24.55 0.17 13.32
CA LYS A 381 -25.18 -0.75 12.35
C LYS A 381 -24.63 -2.16 12.48
N VAL A 382 -23.33 -2.27 12.69
CA VAL A 382 -22.61 -3.54 12.91
C VAL A 382 -22.20 -3.61 14.38
N PRO A 383 -22.61 -4.62 15.16
CA PRO A 383 -22.16 -4.74 16.55
C PRO A 383 -20.64 -4.90 16.63
N ASP A 384 -20.00 -4.05 17.43
CA ASP A 384 -18.57 -4.15 17.72
C ASP A 384 -18.20 -5.56 18.23
N MET A 385 -17.03 -6.05 17.84
CA MET A 385 -16.54 -7.37 18.28
C MET A 385 -16.06 -7.39 19.73
N PHE A 386 -15.85 -6.21 20.32
CA PHE A 386 -15.40 -6.01 21.70
C PHE A 386 -16.37 -5.15 22.47
N LYS A 387 -16.35 -5.27 23.80
CA LYS A 387 -17.05 -4.33 24.67
C LYS A 387 -16.47 -2.92 24.52
N LYS A 388 -17.31 -1.91 24.77
CA LYS A 388 -16.89 -0.51 24.69
C LYS A 388 -15.65 -0.22 25.54
N GLU A 389 -15.59 -0.78 26.76
CA GLU A 389 -14.46 -0.60 27.69
C GLU A 389 -13.15 -1.15 27.10
N THR A 390 -13.20 -2.23 26.32
CA THR A 390 -12.04 -2.81 25.63
C THR A 390 -11.60 -1.94 24.46
N LEU A 391 -12.54 -1.43 23.67
CA LEU A 391 -12.24 -0.48 22.60
C LEU A 391 -11.66 0.82 23.18
N ASP A 392 -12.26 1.38 24.23
CA ASP A 392 -11.75 2.57 24.92
C ASP A 392 -10.29 2.36 25.37
N MET A 393 -10.00 1.21 26.00
CA MET A 393 -8.64 0.85 26.41
C MET A 393 -7.69 0.73 25.23
N MET A 394 -8.14 0.12 24.12
CA MET A 394 -7.33 -0.10 22.91
C MET A 394 -6.96 1.22 22.22
N TYR A 395 -7.86 2.22 22.25
CA TYR A 395 -7.66 3.51 21.59
C TYR A 395 -7.18 4.63 22.52
N THR A 396 -7.11 4.40 23.85
CA THR A 396 -6.62 5.41 24.79
C THR A 396 -5.13 5.69 24.58
N PRO A 397 -4.74 6.95 24.31
CA PRO A 397 -3.34 7.33 24.16
C PRO A 397 -2.50 7.06 25.40
N LEU A 398 -1.19 6.96 25.19
CA LEU A 398 -0.21 6.86 26.28
C LEU A 398 -0.29 8.07 27.23
N GLU A 399 -0.21 7.81 28.53
CA GLU A 399 -0.12 8.83 29.57
C GLU A 399 1.17 8.67 30.36
N ASN A 400 1.76 9.79 30.78
CA ASN A 400 2.97 9.82 31.63
C ASN A 400 4.18 9.10 31.00
N VAL A 401 4.26 9.05 29.68
CA VAL A 401 5.35 8.44 28.91
C VAL A 401 6.12 9.52 28.16
N VAL A 402 7.44 9.39 28.10
CA VAL A 402 8.31 10.24 27.28
C VAL A 402 8.75 9.47 26.03
N ASN A 403 9.14 10.19 24.98
CA ASN A 403 9.83 9.58 23.83
C ASN A 403 11.33 9.43 24.11
N THR A 404 12.07 8.85 23.18
CA THR A 404 13.53 8.66 23.28
C THR A 404 14.33 9.96 23.39
N SER A 405 13.73 11.11 23.10
CA SER A 405 14.31 12.46 23.26
C SER A 405 13.90 13.11 24.60
N GLY A 406 13.18 12.42 25.47
CA GLY A 406 12.75 12.90 26.78
C GLY A 406 11.52 13.81 26.78
N ASN A 407 10.86 14.01 25.62
CA ASN A 407 9.63 14.80 25.52
C ASN A 407 8.40 13.94 25.83
N SER A 408 7.35 14.55 26.44
CA SER A 408 6.07 13.89 26.65
C SER A 408 5.54 13.29 25.33
N TYR A 409 5.03 12.07 25.39
CA TYR A 409 4.56 11.34 24.21
C TYR A 409 3.18 10.72 24.45
N LYS A 410 2.20 11.16 23.65
CA LYS A 410 0.80 10.69 23.71
C LYS A 410 0.28 10.15 22.38
N LYS A 411 1.15 10.00 21.37
CA LYS A 411 0.76 9.73 19.98
C LYS A 411 0.64 8.25 19.64
N TYR A 412 0.47 7.37 20.62
CA TYR A 412 0.30 5.94 20.41
C TYR A 412 -0.62 5.34 21.49
N ALA A 413 -1.43 4.39 21.09
CA ALA A 413 -2.26 3.58 21.96
C ALA A 413 -1.83 2.10 21.86
N MET A 414 -2.74 1.14 21.80
CA MET A 414 -2.37 -0.27 21.64
C MET A 414 -2.46 -0.69 20.17
N GLY A 415 -1.33 -0.61 19.43
CA GLY A 415 -1.27 -0.93 18.00
C GLY A 415 -1.85 0.14 17.07
N TRP A 416 -2.19 1.32 17.61
CA TRP A 416 -2.76 2.45 16.88
C TRP A 416 -2.00 3.72 17.21
N ARG A 417 -1.79 4.56 16.22
CA ARG A 417 -1.35 5.94 16.39
C ARG A 417 -2.55 6.81 16.68
N THR A 418 -2.37 7.81 17.52
CA THR A 418 -3.39 8.78 17.95
C THR A 418 -2.82 10.18 17.85
N GLU A 419 -3.66 11.21 17.76
CA GLU A 419 -3.24 12.61 17.75
C GLU A 419 -2.12 12.93 16.74
N TYR A 420 -2.45 13.02 15.47
CA TYR A 420 -1.51 13.56 14.49
C TYR A 420 -1.78 15.07 14.35
N PRO A 421 -0.84 15.97 14.75
CA PRO A 421 -1.10 17.41 14.80
C PRO A 421 -1.51 18.04 13.47
N ASN A 422 -1.13 17.42 12.36
CA ASN A 422 -1.42 17.89 11.01
C ASN A 422 -2.71 17.29 10.43
N TYR A 423 -3.34 16.34 11.12
CA TYR A 423 -4.53 15.61 10.66
C TYR A 423 -5.51 15.44 11.82
N PRO A 424 -6.14 16.53 12.29
CA PRO A 424 -6.98 16.53 13.50
C PRO A 424 -8.27 15.71 13.36
N ASP A 425 -8.69 15.42 12.12
CA ASP A 425 -9.93 14.70 11.83
C ASP A 425 -9.79 13.18 11.95
N TRP A 426 -8.54 12.65 12.05
CA TRP A 426 -8.30 11.24 12.25
C TRP A 426 -8.22 10.86 13.73
N ALA A 427 -9.17 10.03 14.17
CA ALA A 427 -9.21 9.53 15.54
C ALA A 427 -8.05 8.58 15.85
N THR A 428 -7.83 7.62 14.96
CA THR A 428 -6.75 6.61 15.08
C THR A 428 -6.33 6.09 13.72
N PHE A 429 -5.05 5.76 13.59
CA PHE A 429 -4.51 5.23 12.34
C PHE A 429 -3.27 4.36 12.56
N HIS A 430 -2.84 3.66 11.54
CA HIS A 430 -1.48 3.14 11.43
C HIS A 430 -1.03 3.10 9.97
N GLY A 431 0.20 3.52 9.73
CA GLY A 431 0.86 3.35 8.44
C GLY A 431 1.75 2.11 8.44
N GLY A 432 2.07 1.62 7.26
CA GLY A 432 2.95 0.48 7.06
C GLY A 432 4.05 0.77 6.04
N THR A 433 5.29 0.39 6.37
CA THR A 433 6.46 0.60 5.51
C THR A 433 7.32 -0.65 5.47
N LEU A 434 7.54 -1.19 4.27
CA LEU A 434 8.59 -2.15 3.93
C LEU A 434 9.20 -1.76 2.58
N ALA A 435 10.33 -2.36 2.21
CA ALA A 435 10.80 -2.26 0.85
C ALA A 435 9.71 -2.76 -0.11
N GLY A 436 9.27 -1.91 -1.06
CA GLY A 436 8.19 -2.22 -1.98
C GLY A 436 6.76 -2.14 -1.40
N VAL A 437 6.57 -1.54 -0.22
CA VAL A 437 5.25 -1.43 0.43
C VAL A 437 5.08 -0.09 1.11
N ALA A 438 3.97 0.59 0.82
CA ALA A 438 3.48 1.73 1.62
C ALA A 438 1.97 1.53 1.85
N THR A 439 1.52 1.66 3.08
CA THR A 439 0.12 1.41 3.44
C THR A 439 -0.35 2.35 4.53
N ILE A 440 -1.65 2.61 4.57
CA ILE A 440 -2.32 3.38 5.61
C ILE A 440 -3.71 2.81 5.88
N TRP A 441 -4.11 2.76 7.13
CA TRP A 441 -5.44 2.41 7.58
C TRP A 441 -5.83 3.35 8.70
N ALA A 442 -6.87 4.13 8.48
CA ALA A 442 -7.26 5.22 9.35
C ALA A 442 -8.75 5.20 9.66
N ARG A 443 -9.09 5.55 10.89
CA ARG A 443 -10.44 5.80 11.38
C ARG A 443 -10.56 7.28 11.71
N SER A 444 -11.57 7.95 11.16
CA SER A 444 -11.83 9.36 11.43
C SER A 444 -12.80 9.57 12.60
N ASN A 445 -12.94 10.82 13.04
CA ASN A 445 -13.86 11.19 14.12
C ASN A 445 -15.32 11.30 13.66
N ASP A 446 -15.55 11.40 12.35
CA ASP A 446 -16.86 11.58 11.73
C ASP A 446 -17.38 10.30 11.04
N ASN A 447 -16.80 9.13 11.41
CA ASN A 447 -17.10 7.81 10.88
C ASN A 447 -16.83 7.63 9.38
N VAL A 448 -15.94 8.45 8.79
CA VAL A 448 -15.42 8.21 7.45
C VAL A 448 -14.04 7.56 7.57
N ASN A 449 -13.97 6.25 7.34
CA ASN A 449 -12.74 5.48 7.49
C ASN A 449 -12.09 5.24 6.13
N GLY A 450 -10.76 5.08 6.10
CA GLY A 450 -10.05 4.91 4.84
C GLY A 450 -8.86 3.97 4.92
N VAL A 451 -8.59 3.31 3.80
CA VAL A 451 -7.42 2.47 3.63
C VAL A 451 -6.79 2.67 2.24
N VAL A 452 -5.46 2.76 2.22
CA VAL A 452 -4.66 2.78 0.98
C VAL A 452 -3.57 1.73 1.08
N LEU A 453 -3.43 0.91 0.04
CA LEU A 453 -2.41 -0.14 -0.06
C LEU A 453 -1.64 0.01 -1.37
N CYS A 454 -0.31 0.12 -1.30
CA CYS A 454 0.60 0.29 -2.43
C CYS A 454 1.58 -0.89 -2.54
N ASN A 455 1.87 -1.35 -3.75
CA ASN A 455 2.84 -2.41 -4.01
C ASN A 455 4.24 -1.90 -4.37
N SER A 456 4.52 -0.66 -4.06
CA SER A 456 5.84 -0.05 -4.14
C SER A 456 5.98 1.06 -3.09
N ARG A 457 7.23 1.47 -2.80
CA ARG A 457 7.52 2.60 -1.94
C ARG A 457 8.64 3.44 -2.54
N SER A 458 8.38 4.73 -2.69
CA SER A 458 9.39 5.71 -3.07
C SER A 458 10.34 6.00 -1.90
N TYR A 459 11.62 6.13 -2.21
CA TYR A 459 12.67 6.62 -1.34
C TYR A 459 13.29 7.91 -1.89
N ASP A 460 12.59 8.58 -2.79
CA ASP A 460 12.96 9.90 -3.29
C ASP A 460 12.76 10.94 -2.16
N THR A 461 13.85 11.57 -1.73
CA THR A 461 13.82 12.57 -0.66
C THR A 461 13.32 13.94 -1.12
N SER A 462 13.05 14.12 -2.42
CA SER A 462 12.46 15.35 -2.96
C SER A 462 10.95 15.45 -2.70
N SER A 463 10.30 14.34 -2.28
CA SER A 463 8.89 14.27 -1.93
C SER A 463 8.67 13.32 -0.75
N ASP A 464 7.68 13.62 0.09
CA ASP A 464 7.25 12.77 1.19
C ASP A 464 6.04 11.91 0.76
N MET A 465 6.32 10.65 0.39
CA MET A 465 5.27 9.73 -0.05
C MET A 465 4.21 9.47 1.03
N ASP A 466 4.61 9.43 2.30
CA ASP A 466 3.66 9.19 3.39
C ASP A 466 2.72 10.39 3.55
N ALA A 467 3.24 11.63 3.52
CA ALA A 467 2.43 12.83 3.55
C ALA A 467 1.50 12.94 2.33
N ASP A 468 2.00 12.67 1.12
CA ASP A 468 1.18 12.70 -0.09
C ASP A 468 0.07 11.64 -0.09
N MET A 469 0.33 10.46 0.46
CA MET A 469 -0.67 9.40 0.62
C MET A 469 -1.76 9.81 1.62
N TRP A 470 -1.39 10.53 2.69
CA TRP A 470 -2.32 11.11 3.63
C TRP A 470 -3.22 12.16 2.98
N HIS A 471 -2.62 13.18 2.33
CA HIS A 471 -3.38 14.23 1.66
C HIS A 471 -4.34 13.66 0.61
N MET A 472 -3.89 12.69 -0.18
CA MET A 472 -4.75 12.00 -1.13
C MET A 472 -5.94 11.34 -0.44
N LEU A 473 -5.73 10.68 0.71
CA LEU A 473 -6.81 10.02 1.45
C LEU A 473 -7.79 11.04 2.04
N GLU A 474 -7.31 12.16 2.59
CA GLU A 474 -8.12 13.26 3.10
C GLU A 474 -8.97 13.92 1.99
N ASP A 475 -8.35 14.20 0.84
CA ASP A 475 -9.07 14.78 -0.32
C ASP A 475 -10.19 13.85 -0.79
N ILE A 476 -9.95 12.53 -0.82
CA ILE A 476 -10.98 11.54 -1.18
C ILE A 476 -12.08 11.48 -0.11
N GLN A 477 -11.70 11.48 1.18
CA GLN A 477 -12.65 11.44 2.29
C GLN A 477 -13.59 12.64 2.29
N ALA A 478 -13.08 13.83 2.00
CA ALA A 478 -13.86 15.06 1.95
C ALA A 478 -14.97 15.06 0.89
N MET A 479 -15.01 14.05 0.00
CA MET A 479 -16.04 13.88 -1.02
C MET A 479 -17.27 13.09 -0.51
N PHE A 480 -17.19 12.51 0.69
CA PHE A 480 -18.25 11.70 1.31
C PHE A 480 -18.74 12.28 2.63
#